data_8267d788affdb74bf753934027927c7d
#
_entry.id   8267d788affdb74bf753934027927c7d
#
_cell.length_a   1.000
_cell.length_b   1.000
_cell.length_c   1.000
_cell.angle_alpha   90.00
_cell.angle_beta   90.00
_cell.angle_gamma   90.00
#
_symmetry.space_group_name_H-M   'P 1'
#
loop_
_entity.id
_entity.type
_entity.pdbx_description
1 polymer ?
#
loop_
_entity_poly.entity_id
_entity_poly.type
_entity_poly.pdbx_seq_one_letter_code
_entity_poly.pdbx_strand_id
1 'polypeptide(L)'
;MKHIATMTLMLTLGVAAVYAQEKPVKMTFSGNGAASPINLNQPNTNTAEENVAGNGTLGRFTFRNVTAIATSPSPQPPSTCSGPNQVYFPRVAGAGIFRFQDGSLLEVNLTQGGGGDCIDLVPPVEGHCTLTLQIMGGTGRFKQASGVLTYTETAVPVLADASDNPIFFTETGAITGTVSGVSEEQGQDEGQ
;
A
#
# COMPACT_ATOMS: atom_id res chain seq x y z
N MET A 1 -66.33 9.77 35.79
CA MET A 1 -65.37 8.87 35.20
C MET A 1 -64.58 9.69 34.19
N LYS A 2 -63.31 10.03 34.51
CA LYS A 2 -62.39 10.81 33.63
C LYS A 2 -61.44 9.86 32.99
N HIS A 3 -61.45 9.67 31.66
CA HIS A 3 -60.47 8.88 30.91
C HIS A 3 -59.26 9.77 30.60
N ILE A 4 -58.12 9.42 31.17
CA ILE A 4 -56.83 10.01 30.84
C ILE A 4 -56.24 9.16 29.73
N ALA A 5 -56.14 9.73 28.52
CA ALA A 5 -55.43 9.10 27.38
C ALA A 5 -53.93 9.41 27.50
N THR A 6 -53.17 8.40 27.79
CA THR A 6 -51.69 8.49 27.81
C THR A 6 -51.18 8.33 26.39
N MET A 7 -50.68 9.40 25.80
CA MET A 7 -50.08 9.41 24.45
C MET A 7 -48.58 9.06 24.58
N THR A 8 -48.23 7.85 24.23
CA THR A 8 -46.83 7.38 24.22
C THR A 8 -46.15 7.85 22.94
N LEU A 9 -45.27 8.84 23.07
CA LEU A 9 -44.45 9.35 21.97
C LEU A 9 -43.24 8.39 21.78
N MET A 10 -43.27 7.53 20.74
CA MET A 10 -42.14 6.73 20.34
C MET A 10 -41.13 7.59 19.56
N LEU A 11 -40.04 7.92 20.21
CA LEU A 11 -38.88 8.57 19.58
C LEU A 11 -38.06 7.50 18.85
N THR A 12 -38.21 7.35 17.53
CA THR A 12 -37.35 6.52 16.69
C THR A 12 -36.07 7.30 16.43
N LEU A 13 -35.01 6.99 17.16
CA LEU A 13 -33.66 7.42 16.83
C LEU A 13 -33.22 6.68 15.55
N GLY A 14 -33.35 7.32 14.40
CA GLY A 14 -32.76 6.89 13.16
C GLY A 14 -31.23 7.05 13.26
N VAL A 15 -30.52 5.96 13.48
CA VAL A 15 -29.05 5.93 13.31
C VAL A 15 -28.79 6.06 11.81
N ALA A 16 -28.54 7.27 11.33
CA ALA A 16 -27.99 7.48 10.00
C ALA A 16 -26.57 6.87 9.99
N ALA A 17 -26.44 5.70 9.36
CA ALA A 17 -25.13 5.16 9.04
C ALA A 17 -24.46 6.12 8.05
N VAL A 18 -23.55 6.94 8.53
CA VAL A 18 -22.68 7.77 7.68
C VAL A 18 -21.76 6.80 6.96
N TYR A 19 -22.14 6.36 5.77
CA TYR A 19 -21.24 5.65 4.89
C TYR A 19 -20.10 6.60 4.54
N ALA A 20 -18.90 6.31 5.05
CA ALA A 20 -17.70 7.05 4.67
C ALA A 20 -17.54 6.92 3.14
N GLN A 21 -17.62 8.04 2.43
CA GLN A 21 -17.50 8.07 0.97
C GLN A 21 -16.15 7.53 0.54
N GLU A 22 -16.13 6.54 -0.34
CA GLU A 22 -14.90 6.06 -0.97
C GLU A 22 -14.34 7.13 -1.91
N LYS A 23 -13.05 7.41 -1.75
CA LYS A 23 -12.30 8.33 -2.62
C LYS A 23 -11.34 7.50 -3.49
N PRO A 24 -11.32 7.71 -4.82
CA PRO A 24 -10.37 7.04 -5.68
C PRO A 24 -8.94 7.54 -5.41
N VAL A 25 -8.00 6.60 -5.37
CA VAL A 25 -6.58 6.88 -5.21
C VAL A 25 -5.88 6.71 -6.54
N LYS A 26 -5.10 7.74 -6.96
CA LYS A 26 -4.19 7.71 -8.10
C LYS A 26 -2.97 8.52 -7.71
N MET A 27 -1.85 7.87 -7.51
CA MET A 27 -0.58 8.48 -7.13
C MET A 27 0.54 7.90 -7.98
N THR A 28 1.58 8.67 -8.24
CA THR A 28 2.81 8.22 -8.90
C THR A 28 4.01 8.49 -8.01
N PHE A 29 5.05 7.68 -8.16
CA PHE A 29 6.24 7.80 -7.33
C PHE A 29 7.51 7.44 -8.10
N SER A 30 8.63 7.82 -7.51
CA SER A 30 9.97 7.33 -7.83
C SER A 30 10.80 7.22 -6.55
N GLY A 31 11.81 6.37 -6.58
CA GLY A 31 12.66 6.16 -5.42
C GLY A 31 13.69 5.07 -5.63
N ASN A 32 14.00 4.42 -4.54
CA ASN A 32 14.97 3.32 -4.53
C ASN A 32 14.58 2.27 -3.49
N GLY A 33 15.08 1.08 -3.72
CA GLY A 33 15.01 -0.01 -2.77
C GLY A 33 16.36 -0.68 -2.60
N ALA A 34 16.50 -1.44 -1.53
CA ALA A 34 17.69 -2.17 -1.18
C ALA A 34 17.35 -3.48 -0.46
N ALA A 35 18.27 -4.45 -0.55
CA ALA A 35 18.26 -5.61 0.32
C ALA A 35 18.38 -5.15 1.78
N SER A 36 17.56 -5.72 2.68
CA SER A 36 17.53 -5.35 4.09
C SER A 36 18.02 -6.48 4.98
N PRO A 37 18.77 -6.17 6.04
CA PRO A 37 19.14 -7.13 7.06
C PRO A 37 18.00 -7.44 8.04
N ILE A 38 16.87 -6.77 7.96
CA ILE A 38 15.70 -6.99 8.82
C ILE A 38 15.12 -8.37 8.53
N ASN A 39 14.96 -9.18 9.57
CA ASN A 39 14.31 -10.49 9.45
C ASN A 39 12.85 -10.38 9.85
N LEU A 40 11.94 -10.60 8.90
CA LEU A 40 10.50 -10.62 9.14
C LEU A 40 9.97 -11.97 9.66
N ASN A 41 10.87 -12.88 10.04
CA ASN A 41 10.55 -14.24 10.53
C ASN A 41 9.71 -15.08 9.55
N GLN A 42 9.88 -14.81 8.25
CA GLN A 42 9.27 -15.60 7.20
C GLN A 42 10.30 -16.62 6.68
N PRO A 43 9.98 -17.92 6.65
CA PRO A 43 10.91 -18.95 6.19
C PRO A 43 11.19 -18.78 4.68
N ASN A 44 12.42 -19.05 4.28
CA ASN A 44 12.85 -19.03 2.87
C ASN A 44 12.56 -17.68 2.18
N THR A 45 12.84 -16.58 2.87
CA THR A 45 12.69 -15.24 2.31
C THR A 45 13.93 -14.39 2.51
N ASN A 46 14.14 -13.46 1.59
CA ASN A 46 14.96 -12.28 1.76
C ASN A 46 14.07 -11.08 2.04
N THR A 47 14.62 -10.07 2.68
CA THR A 47 13.88 -8.84 2.96
C THR A 47 14.41 -7.70 2.09
N ALA A 48 13.50 -6.91 1.53
CA ALA A 48 13.80 -5.65 0.86
C ALA A 48 13.12 -4.49 1.60
N GLU A 49 13.80 -3.35 1.59
CA GLU A 49 13.28 -2.05 1.99
C GLU A 49 13.16 -1.16 0.77
N GLU A 50 12.05 -0.44 0.66
CA GLU A 50 11.81 0.55 -0.38
C GLU A 50 11.56 1.92 0.26
N ASN A 51 12.05 2.97 -0.39
CA ASN A 51 11.90 4.34 0.05
C ASN A 51 11.62 5.23 -1.16
N VAL A 52 10.37 5.61 -1.32
CA VAL A 52 9.90 6.36 -2.48
C VAL A 52 9.23 7.67 -2.07
N ALA A 53 9.22 8.62 -2.99
CA ALA A 53 8.49 9.86 -2.86
C ALA A 53 7.60 10.07 -4.08
N GLY A 54 6.45 10.68 -3.86
CA GLY A 54 5.49 10.86 -4.94
C GLY A 54 4.41 11.90 -4.66
N ASN A 55 3.46 11.94 -5.58
CA ASN A 55 2.33 12.85 -5.51
C ASN A 55 1.10 12.23 -6.18
N GLY A 56 -0.08 12.72 -5.83
CA GLY A 56 -1.33 12.33 -6.47
C GLY A 56 -2.57 12.81 -5.73
N THR A 57 -3.67 12.06 -5.84
CA THR A 57 -4.99 12.45 -5.31
C THR A 57 -5.03 12.63 -3.79
N LEU A 58 -4.09 12.01 -3.06
CA LEU A 58 -3.95 12.18 -1.61
C LEU A 58 -2.87 13.21 -1.23
N GLY A 59 -2.30 13.94 -2.20
CA GLY A 59 -1.25 14.93 -1.99
C GLY A 59 0.17 14.34 -2.10
N ARG A 60 1.17 15.14 -1.72
CA ARG A 60 2.58 14.72 -1.71
C ARG A 60 2.85 13.79 -0.55
N PHE A 61 3.68 12.77 -0.80
CA PHE A 61 4.01 11.76 0.20
C PHE A 61 5.45 11.26 0.06
N THR A 62 5.94 10.65 1.14
CA THR A 62 7.00 9.64 1.12
C THR A 62 6.39 8.32 1.58
N PHE A 63 6.86 7.21 1.04
CA PHE A 63 6.44 5.88 1.43
C PHE A 63 7.67 5.04 1.75
N ARG A 64 7.65 4.39 2.90
CA ARG A 64 8.64 3.38 3.27
C ARG A 64 7.92 2.08 3.53
N ASN A 65 8.44 1.01 2.97
CA ASN A 65 7.96 -0.33 3.25
C ASN A 65 9.11 -1.29 3.54
N VAL A 66 8.75 -2.42 4.10
CA VAL A 66 9.61 -3.58 4.28
C VAL A 66 8.82 -4.80 3.84
N THR A 67 9.38 -5.61 2.96
CA THR A 67 8.71 -6.79 2.41
C THR A 67 9.60 -8.01 2.45
N ALA A 68 9.01 -9.19 2.71
CA ALA A 68 9.66 -10.48 2.62
C ALA A 68 9.37 -11.11 1.25
N ILE A 69 10.39 -11.37 0.48
CA ILE A 69 10.35 -11.91 -0.88
C ILE A 69 10.84 -13.37 -0.82
N ALA A 70 10.10 -14.30 -1.42
CA ALA A 70 10.52 -15.71 -1.50
C ALA A 70 11.88 -15.85 -2.18
N THR A 71 12.76 -16.72 -1.65
CA THR A 71 14.10 -16.96 -2.23
C THR A 71 14.07 -17.88 -3.45
N SER A 72 12.93 -18.49 -3.74
CA SER A 72 12.73 -19.36 -4.90
C SER A 72 11.55 -18.88 -5.72
N PRO A 73 11.64 -18.93 -7.06
CA PRO A 73 10.54 -18.55 -7.90
C PRO A 73 9.35 -19.49 -7.73
N SER A 74 8.16 -18.96 -7.92
CA SER A 74 6.93 -19.75 -7.90
C SER A 74 6.85 -20.67 -9.11
N PRO A 75 6.51 -21.95 -8.94
CA PRO A 75 6.26 -22.86 -10.05
C PRO A 75 4.93 -22.56 -10.79
N GLN A 76 4.10 -21.71 -10.20
CA GLN A 76 2.81 -21.29 -10.75
C GLN A 76 2.73 -19.76 -10.75
N PRO A 77 3.43 -19.09 -11.67
CA PRO A 77 3.38 -17.63 -11.77
C PRO A 77 1.98 -17.17 -12.23
N PRO A 78 1.59 -15.93 -11.90
CA PRO A 78 0.37 -15.34 -12.45
C PRO A 78 0.49 -15.18 -13.98
N SER A 79 -0.64 -15.10 -14.67
CA SER A 79 -0.67 -14.93 -16.14
C SER A 79 0.03 -13.67 -16.64
N THR A 80 0.16 -12.66 -15.76
CA THR A 80 0.90 -11.42 -16.03
C THR A 80 2.42 -11.60 -15.97
N CYS A 81 2.92 -12.76 -15.54
CA CYS A 81 4.35 -13.12 -15.44
C CYS A 81 4.57 -14.53 -15.98
N SER A 82 4.23 -14.77 -17.24
CA SER A 82 4.28 -16.08 -17.87
C SER A 82 5.10 -16.12 -19.18
N GLY A 83 5.92 -15.09 -19.40
CA GLY A 83 6.84 -15.03 -20.53
C GLY A 83 7.96 -16.08 -20.41
N PRO A 84 8.56 -16.50 -21.54
CA PRO A 84 9.56 -17.57 -21.56
C PRO A 84 10.87 -17.23 -20.82
N ASN A 85 11.09 -15.95 -20.55
CA ASN A 85 12.29 -15.45 -19.85
C ASN A 85 11.91 -14.71 -18.55
N GLN A 86 10.72 -14.96 -18.02
CA GLN A 86 10.23 -14.34 -16.81
C GLN A 86 10.23 -15.34 -15.64
N VAL A 87 10.57 -14.85 -14.47
CA VAL A 87 10.45 -15.59 -13.22
C VAL A 87 9.67 -14.77 -12.21
N TYR A 88 8.86 -15.41 -11.40
CA TYR A 88 7.99 -14.75 -10.44
C TYR A 88 8.38 -15.11 -9.01
N PHE A 89 8.67 -14.10 -8.20
CA PHE A 89 8.99 -14.23 -6.78
C PHE A 89 7.84 -13.66 -5.94
N PRO A 90 7.08 -14.50 -5.22
CA PRO A 90 6.02 -14.01 -4.34
C PRO A 90 6.57 -13.13 -3.22
N ARG A 91 5.90 -12.02 -2.92
CA ARG A 91 6.08 -11.29 -1.66
C ARG A 91 5.08 -11.85 -0.65
N VAL A 92 5.59 -12.42 0.44
CA VAL A 92 4.79 -13.24 1.38
C VAL A 92 4.34 -12.48 2.62
N ALA A 93 5.02 -11.40 2.96
CA ALA A 93 4.67 -10.50 4.05
C ALA A 93 5.23 -9.11 3.77
N GLY A 94 4.65 -8.10 4.38
CA GLY A 94 5.15 -6.74 4.30
C GLY A 94 4.22 -5.73 4.93
N ALA A 95 4.78 -4.59 5.28
CA ALA A 95 4.06 -3.44 5.78
C ALA A 95 4.74 -2.14 5.32
N GLY A 96 3.97 -1.07 5.25
CA GLY A 96 4.50 0.22 4.87
C GLY A 96 3.73 1.38 5.47
N ILE A 97 4.36 2.55 5.43
CA ILE A 97 3.80 3.79 5.95
C ILE A 97 3.99 4.90 4.91
N PHE A 98 2.88 5.48 4.49
CA PHE A 98 2.86 6.74 3.79
C PHE A 98 2.91 7.88 4.81
N ARG A 99 3.81 8.82 4.60
CA ARG A 99 3.86 10.10 5.33
C ARG A 99 3.51 11.21 4.35
N PHE A 100 2.43 11.90 4.61
CA PHE A 100 1.97 13.02 3.79
C PHE A 100 2.56 14.35 4.24
N GLN A 101 2.50 15.37 3.38
CA GLN A 101 3.07 16.70 3.63
C GLN A 101 2.44 17.40 4.85
N ASP A 102 1.17 17.13 5.13
CA ASP A 102 0.42 17.61 6.31
C ASP A 102 0.82 16.92 7.62
N GLY A 103 1.76 15.97 7.59
CA GLY A 103 2.19 15.18 8.73
C GLY A 103 1.32 13.95 9.02
N SER A 104 0.21 13.76 8.30
CA SER A 104 -0.64 12.57 8.44
C SER A 104 0.09 11.32 7.99
N LEU A 105 -0.21 10.19 8.63
CA LEU A 105 0.30 8.87 8.27
C LEU A 105 -0.83 7.97 7.79
N LEU A 106 -0.54 7.15 6.78
CA LEU A 106 -1.42 6.06 6.33
C LEU A 106 -0.62 4.75 6.40
N GLU A 107 -1.13 3.79 7.16
CA GLU A 107 -0.50 2.50 7.40
C GLU A 107 -1.11 1.44 6.51
N VAL A 108 -0.27 0.61 5.91
CA VAL A 108 -0.71 -0.47 5.01
C VAL A 108 0.02 -1.77 5.30
N ASN A 109 -0.67 -2.89 5.08
CA ASN A 109 -0.08 -4.22 5.10
C ASN A 109 -0.27 -4.90 3.74
N LEU A 110 0.71 -5.71 3.35
CA LEU A 110 0.57 -6.61 2.22
C LEU A 110 -0.50 -7.66 2.53
N THR A 111 -1.47 -7.83 1.65
CA THR A 111 -2.46 -8.90 1.77
C THR A 111 -1.82 -10.26 1.51
N GLN A 112 -2.28 -11.30 2.18
CA GLN A 112 -1.78 -12.67 1.94
C GLN A 112 -2.01 -13.05 0.46
N GLY A 113 -0.96 -13.48 -0.22
CA GLY A 113 -1.00 -13.74 -1.67
C GLY A 113 -1.19 -12.48 -2.51
N GLY A 114 -0.94 -11.30 -1.93
CA GLY A 114 -1.21 -9.99 -2.54
C GLY A 114 -0.23 -9.55 -3.62
N GLY A 115 0.61 -10.45 -4.15
CA GLY A 115 1.45 -10.15 -5.30
C GLY A 115 2.92 -10.52 -5.14
N GLY A 116 3.75 -9.98 -6.01
CA GLY A 116 5.19 -10.23 -6.05
C GLY A 116 5.88 -9.61 -7.26
N ASP A 117 7.11 -10.01 -7.45
CA ASP A 117 8.02 -9.50 -8.45
C ASP A 117 8.06 -10.43 -9.66
N CYS A 118 7.80 -9.90 -10.83
CA CYS A 118 8.04 -10.52 -12.13
C CYS A 118 9.36 -10.00 -12.68
N ILE A 119 10.37 -10.82 -12.75
CA ILE A 119 11.71 -10.44 -13.20
C ILE A 119 11.90 -10.88 -14.64
N ASP A 120 12.23 -9.93 -15.52
CA ASP A 120 12.67 -10.19 -16.89
C ASP A 120 14.18 -10.52 -16.88
N LEU A 121 14.53 -11.74 -17.30
CA LEU A 121 15.90 -12.24 -17.30
C LEU A 121 16.69 -11.86 -18.56
N VAL A 122 16.04 -11.24 -19.54
CA VAL A 122 16.71 -10.74 -20.75
C VAL A 122 17.13 -9.30 -20.52
N PRO A 123 18.42 -8.96 -20.72
CA PRO A 123 18.89 -7.58 -20.55
C PRO A 123 18.17 -6.56 -21.45
N PRO A 124 17.83 -5.37 -20.90
CA PRO A 124 18.11 -4.96 -19.52
C PRO A 124 17.24 -5.72 -18.52
N VAL A 125 17.86 -6.24 -17.45
CA VAL A 125 17.10 -6.92 -16.38
C VAL A 125 16.25 -5.90 -15.64
N GLU A 126 14.94 -6.16 -15.61
CA GLU A 126 13.96 -5.31 -14.92
C GLU A 126 13.04 -6.17 -14.07
N GLY A 127 12.61 -5.61 -12.95
CA GLY A 127 11.58 -6.19 -12.09
C GLY A 127 10.28 -5.43 -12.23
N HIS A 128 9.18 -6.14 -12.40
CA HIS A 128 7.84 -5.57 -12.40
C HIS A 128 7.08 -6.11 -11.20
N CYS A 129 6.83 -5.27 -10.22
CA CYS A 129 6.11 -5.66 -9.01
C CYS A 129 4.65 -5.20 -9.06
N THR A 130 3.76 -6.07 -8.59
CA THR A 130 2.37 -5.70 -8.31
C THR A 130 1.97 -6.23 -6.95
N LEU A 131 1.55 -5.34 -6.06
CA LEU A 131 1.14 -5.67 -4.70
C LEU A 131 -0.27 -5.16 -4.41
N THR A 132 -1.02 -5.94 -3.65
CA THR A 132 -2.28 -5.52 -3.04
C THR A 132 -2.04 -5.20 -1.58
N LEU A 133 -2.29 -3.95 -1.22
CA LEU A 133 -2.05 -3.41 0.12
C LEU A 133 -3.39 -3.11 0.80
N GLN A 134 -3.60 -3.68 1.98
CA GLN A 134 -4.75 -3.35 2.84
C GLN A 134 -4.42 -2.13 3.68
N ILE A 135 -5.29 -1.11 3.67
CA ILE A 135 -5.18 0.03 4.58
C ILE A 135 -5.58 -0.42 5.99
N MET A 136 -4.71 -0.15 6.96
CA MET A 136 -4.87 -0.52 8.37
C MET A 136 -5.34 0.65 9.24
N GLY A 137 -5.39 1.86 8.67
CA GLY A 137 -5.67 3.10 9.37
C GLY A 137 -4.52 4.09 9.25
N GLY A 138 -4.31 4.91 10.29
CA GLY A 138 -3.23 5.88 10.30
C GLY A 138 -3.40 6.96 11.36
N THR A 139 -2.81 8.12 11.13
CA THR A 139 -2.92 9.30 11.98
C THR A 139 -3.45 10.51 11.20
N GLY A 140 -3.75 11.59 11.92
CA GLY A 140 -4.28 12.81 11.29
C GLY A 140 -5.57 12.50 10.52
N ARG A 141 -5.64 12.93 9.27
CA ARG A 141 -6.84 12.72 8.43
C ARG A 141 -7.10 11.25 8.07
N PHE A 142 -6.16 10.35 8.29
CA PHE A 142 -6.29 8.91 8.02
C PHE A 142 -6.61 8.06 9.25
N LYS A 143 -6.95 8.66 10.39
CA LYS A 143 -7.22 7.94 11.65
C LYS A 143 -8.27 6.84 11.52
N GLN A 144 -9.25 7.03 10.64
CA GLN A 144 -10.33 6.07 10.38
C GLN A 144 -10.28 5.50 8.96
N ALA A 145 -9.14 5.66 8.28
CA ALA A 145 -9.01 5.22 6.90
C ALA A 145 -9.10 3.71 6.79
N SER A 146 -9.75 3.26 5.73
CA SER A 146 -9.82 1.86 5.31
C SER A 146 -9.88 1.79 3.79
N GLY A 147 -9.61 0.62 3.22
CA GLY A 147 -9.65 0.42 1.77
C GLY A 147 -8.51 -0.47 1.29
N VAL A 148 -8.37 -0.56 -0.02
CA VAL A 148 -7.37 -1.39 -0.69
C VAL A 148 -6.64 -0.56 -1.74
N LEU A 149 -5.32 -0.69 -1.76
CA LEU A 149 -4.46 -0.08 -2.75
C LEU A 149 -3.76 -1.15 -3.58
N THR A 150 -3.58 -0.87 -4.85
CA THR A 150 -2.70 -1.61 -5.74
C THR A 150 -1.44 -0.77 -5.96
N TYR A 151 -0.31 -1.32 -5.58
CA TYR A 151 1.02 -0.76 -5.81
C TYR A 151 1.62 -1.47 -7.01
N THR A 152 2.05 -0.73 -8.02
CA THR A 152 2.74 -1.25 -9.20
C THR A 152 4.03 -0.50 -9.39
N GLU A 153 5.11 -1.23 -9.65
CA GLU A 153 6.42 -0.62 -9.88
C GLU A 153 7.19 -1.32 -11.00
N THR A 154 8.13 -0.58 -11.56
CA THR A 154 9.26 -1.11 -12.32
C THR A 154 10.54 -0.78 -11.57
N ALA A 155 11.29 -1.81 -11.25
CA ALA A 155 12.58 -1.74 -10.54
C ALA A 155 13.72 -2.08 -11.50
N VAL A 156 14.75 -1.24 -11.49
CA VAL A 156 15.96 -1.41 -12.32
C VAL A 156 17.15 -1.58 -11.39
N PRO A 157 17.85 -2.72 -11.42
CA PRO A 157 19.05 -2.94 -10.63
C PRO A 157 20.13 -1.91 -10.94
N VAL A 158 20.74 -1.36 -9.88
CA VAL A 158 21.89 -0.43 -9.96
C VAL A 158 23.15 -1.12 -9.45
N LEU A 159 23.02 -1.97 -8.44
CA LEU A 159 24.09 -2.72 -7.84
C LEU A 159 23.63 -4.14 -7.52
N ALA A 160 24.43 -5.13 -7.86
CA ALA A 160 24.20 -6.53 -7.53
C ALA A 160 25.40 -7.11 -6.75
N ASP A 161 25.14 -8.21 -6.04
CA ASP A 161 26.19 -8.99 -5.38
C ASP A 161 26.98 -9.87 -6.38
N ALA A 162 27.92 -10.65 -5.87
CA ALA A 162 28.75 -11.56 -6.69
C ALA A 162 27.94 -12.72 -7.34
N SER A 163 26.68 -12.88 -6.98
CA SER A 163 25.77 -13.89 -7.52
C SER A 163 24.66 -13.26 -8.39
N ASP A 164 24.87 -12.00 -8.80
CA ASP A 164 23.94 -11.20 -9.59
C ASP A 164 22.58 -10.92 -8.91
N ASN A 165 22.48 -11.07 -7.57
CA ASN A 165 21.28 -10.66 -6.88
C ASN A 165 21.27 -9.14 -6.69
N PRO A 166 20.18 -8.45 -7.03
CA PRO A 166 20.05 -7.01 -6.82
C PRO A 166 20.14 -6.66 -5.33
N ILE A 167 21.10 -5.80 -4.94
CA ILE A 167 21.24 -5.28 -3.59
C ILE A 167 20.84 -3.81 -3.47
N PHE A 168 20.80 -3.10 -4.59
CA PHE A 168 20.28 -1.74 -4.69
C PHE A 168 19.66 -1.53 -6.07
N PHE A 169 18.48 -0.91 -6.11
CA PHE A 169 17.74 -0.66 -7.34
C PHE A 169 17.01 0.69 -7.28
N THR A 170 16.76 1.28 -8.45
CA THR A 170 15.87 2.42 -8.61
C THR A 170 14.50 1.91 -9.01
N GLU A 171 13.47 2.65 -8.63
CA GLU A 171 12.10 2.27 -8.89
C GLU A 171 11.23 3.46 -9.27
N THR A 172 10.26 3.20 -10.13
CA THR A 172 9.20 4.12 -10.51
C THR A 172 7.89 3.37 -10.58
N GLY A 173 6.79 4.04 -10.25
CA GLY A 173 5.53 3.33 -10.27
C GLY A 173 4.30 4.18 -9.99
N ALA A 174 3.21 3.46 -9.72
CA ALA A 174 1.92 4.05 -9.42
C ALA A 174 1.22 3.30 -8.28
N ILE A 175 0.37 4.03 -7.58
CA ILE A 175 -0.52 3.49 -6.55
C ILE A 175 -1.94 3.88 -6.93
N THR A 176 -2.80 2.87 -7.04
CA THR A 176 -4.22 3.04 -7.39
C THR A 176 -5.10 2.32 -6.37
N GLY A 177 -6.39 2.60 -6.38
CA GLY A 177 -7.34 1.93 -5.49
C GLY A 177 -8.38 2.87 -4.91
N THR A 178 -8.87 2.54 -3.72
CA THR A 178 -9.86 3.35 -3.01
C THR A 178 -9.51 3.48 -1.54
N VAL A 179 -9.88 4.62 -0.96
CA VAL A 179 -9.78 4.88 0.48
C VAL A 179 -11.08 5.50 0.95
N SER A 180 -11.57 5.04 2.10
CA SER A 180 -12.69 5.62 2.84
C SER A 180 -12.24 6.09 4.21
N GLY A 181 -13.08 6.87 4.91
CA GLY A 181 -12.76 7.35 6.27
C GLY A 181 -11.67 8.42 6.34
N VAL A 182 -11.38 9.10 5.22
CA VAL A 182 -10.46 10.24 5.18
C VAL A 182 -11.23 11.49 5.61
N SER A 183 -10.83 12.09 6.73
CA SER A 183 -11.38 13.39 7.13
C SER A 183 -10.83 14.50 6.23
N GLU A 184 -11.66 15.48 5.93
CA GLU A 184 -11.19 16.72 5.27
C GLU A 184 -10.32 17.50 6.26
N GLU A 185 -9.24 18.10 5.76
CA GLU A 185 -8.49 19.07 6.54
C GLU A 185 -9.45 20.19 6.93
N GLN A 186 -9.73 20.33 8.23
CA GLN A 186 -10.31 21.58 8.71
C GLN A 186 -9.22 22.62 8.48
N GLY A 187 -9.43 23.46 7.46
CA GLY A 187 -8.61 24.65 7.28
C GLY A 187 -8.56 25.36 8.63
N GLN A 188 -7.39 25.45 9.23
CA GLN A 188 -7.17 26.36 10.33
C GLN A 188 -7.43 27.74 9.74
N ASP A 189 -8.65 28.25 9.96
CA ASP A 189 -8.89 29.69 9.96
C ASP A 189 -7.99 30.24 11.06
N GLU A 190 -6.78 30.64 10.66
CA GLU A 190 -5.96 31.54 11.47
C GLU A 190 -6.71 32.88 11.51
N GLY A 191 -7.69 32.93 12.41
CA GLY A 191 -8.32 34.17 12.83
C GLY A 191 -7.24 35.03 13.50
N GLN A 192 -7.00 36.14 12.85
CA GLN A 192 -6.17 37.28 13.29
C GLN A 192 -6.43 37.70 14.71
#